data_74dc3795c7febc0e4bf036f288bc5ab1
#
_entry.id   74dc3795c7febc0e4bf036f288bc5ab1
#
_cell.length_a   1.000
_cell.length_b   1.000
_cell.length_c   1.000
_cell.angle_alpha   90.00
_cell.angle_beta   90.00
_cell.angle_gamma   90.00
#
_symmetry.space_group_name_H-M   'P 1'
#
loop_
_entity.id
_entity.type
_entity.pdbx_description
1 polymer ?
#
loop_
_entity_poly.entity_id
_entity_poly.type
_entity_poly.pdbx_seq_one_letter_code
_entity_poly.pdbx_strand_id
1 'polypeptide(L)'
;MCRSWMKQGEKMVVLILERVTPGLRGELTRWFLEPKAGVFVGRVSALVRDRLWQRACGQARDGGCLMIHSSNTEQGFAIRSHGAPSRLIEDFEGIFLVRVPI
;
A
#
# COMPACT_ATOMS: atom_id res chain seq x y z
N MET A 1 20.76 -17.92 2.59
CA MET A 1 20.74 -17.91 1.18
C MET A 1 19.74 -16.96 0.59
N CYS A 2 20.15 -16.25 -0.37
CA CYS A 2 19.31 -15.23 -0.93
C CYS A 2 18.14 -15.81 -1.72
N ARG A 3 17.03 -15.14 -1.67
CA ARG A 3 15.90 -15.54 -2.46
C ARG A 3 16.09 -15.07 -3.87
N SER A 4 16.43 -15.92 -4.70
CA SER A 4 16.65 -15.54 -6.08
C SER A 4 15.35 -15.18 -6.81
N TRP A 5 14.21 -15.59 -6.28
CA TRP A 5 12.95 -15.28 -6.93
C TRP A 5 12.54 -13.82 -6.74
N MET A 6 13.22 -13.10 -5.85
CA MET A 6 12.91 -11.70 -5.60
C MET A 6 13.97 -10.84 -6.27
N LYS A 7 13.56 -10.06 -7.26
CA LYS A 7 14.49 -9.21 -7.99
C LYS A 7 14.94 -8.06 -7.13
N GLN A 8 16.19 -7.63 -7.37
CA GLN A 8 16.74 -6.50 -6.68
C GLN A 8 15.91 -5.26 -6.97
N GLY A 9 15.61 -4.47 -5.94
CA GLY A 9 14.83 -3.25 -6.09
C GLY A 9 13.34 -3.44 -5.96
N GLU A 10 12.87 -4.69 -5.93
CA GLU A 10 11.45 -4.93 -5.73
C GLU A 10 11.09 -4.75 -4.27
N LYS A 11 9.90 -4.19 -4.04
CA LYS A 11 9.38 -3.94 -2.70
C LYS A 11 8.10 -4.72 -2.51
N MET A 12 7.95 -5.29 -1.32
CA MET A 12 6.68 -5.88 -0.96
C MET A 12 5.71 -4.76 -0.64
N VAL A 13 4.52 -4.85 -1.20
CA VAL A 13 3.52 -3.78 -1.06
C VAL A 13 2.19 -4.40 -0.67
N VAL A 14 1.55 -3.80 0.33
CA VAL A 14 0.16 -4.09 0.68
C VAL A 14 -0.61 -2.79 0.50
N LEU A 15 -1.62 -2.82 -0.34
CA LEU A 15 -2.42 -1.65 -0.65
C LEU A 15 -3.85 -1.92 -0.22
N ILE A 16 -4.39 -1.06 0.62
CA ILE A 16 -5.74 -1.20 1.16
C ILE A 16 -6.56 -0.01 0.73
N LEU A 17 -7.66 -0.27 0.04
CA LEU A 17 -8.51 0.78 -0.50
C LEU A 17 -9.92 0.59 0.01
N GLU A 18 -10.54 1.67 0.50
CA GLU A 18 -11.92 1.63 0.96
C GLU A 18 -12.89 1.62 -0.22
N ARG A 19 -12.50 2.21 -1.34
CA ARG A 19 -13.30 2.22 -2.55
C ARG A 19 -12.43 1.89 -3.74
N VAL A 20 -12.90 0.98 -4.56
CA VAL A 20 -12.15 0.54 -5.74
C VAL A 20 -13.10 0.55 -6.93
N THR A 21 -12.78 1.34 -7.94
CA THR A 21 -13.54 1.31 -9.19
C THR A 21 -13.16 0.06 -9.97
N PRO A 22 -14.05 -0.44 -10.84
CA PRO A 22 -13.70 -1.61 -11.66
C PRO A 22 -12.45 -1.39 -12.50
N GLY A 23 -12.25 -0.19 -13.03
CA GLY A 23 -11.07 0.10 -13.81
C GLY A 23 -9.80 0.04 -13.00
N LEU A 24 -9.83 0.60 -11.79
CA LEU A 24 -8.68 0.55 -10.91
C LEU A 24 -8.39 -0.87 -10.46
N ARG A 25 -9.42 -1.63 -10.14
CA ARG A 25 -9.22 -3.03 -9.75
C ARG A 25 -8.57 -3.81 -10.87
N GLY A 26 -9.03 -3.62 -12.10
CA GLY A 26 -8.43 -4.30 -13.24
C GLY A 26 -6.97 -3.97 -13.42
N GLU A 27 -6.61 -2.71 -13.18
CA GLU A 27 -5.22 -2.30 -13.29
C GLU A 27 -4.37 -2.88 -12.16
N LEU A 28 -4.89 -2.84 -10.94
CA LEU A 28 -4.13 -3.33 -9.79
C LEU A 28 -3.92 -4.83 -9.83
N THR A 29 -4.89 -5.59 -10.32
CA THR A 29 -4.76 -7.05 -10.38
C THR A 29 -3.73 -7.51 -11.38
N ARG A 30 -3.24 -6.62 -12.25
CA ARG A 30 -2.12 -6.94 -13.12
C ARG A 30 -0.81 -7.07 -12.34
N TRP A 31 -0.73 -6.41 -11.19
CA TRP A 31 0.50 -6.34 -10.40
C TRP A 31 0.36 -7.04 -9.06
N PHE A 32 -0.85 -7.14 -8.53
CA PHE A 32 -1.11 -7.61 -7.19
C PHE A 32 -2.15 -8.71 -7.18
N LEU A 33 -2.14 -9.50 -6.11
CA LEU A 33 -3.24 -10.38 -5.78
C LEU A 33 -4.23 -9.62 -4.90
N GLU A 34 -5.50 -9.94 -5.03
CA GLU A 34 -6.53 -9.35 -4.18
C GLU A 34 -7.12 -10.45 -3.29
N PRO A 35 -6.46 -10.74 -2.16
CA PRO A 35 -6.94 -11.81 -1.28
C PRO A 35 -8.26 -11.50 -0.60
N LYS A 36 -8.58 -10.22 -0.52
CA LYS A 36 -9.83 -9.76 0.08
C LYS A 36 -10.21 -8.48 -0.63
N ALA A 37 -11.50 -8.21 -0.73
CA ALA A 37 -11.98 -7.03 -1.42
C ALA A 37 -11.30 -5.77 -0.88
N GLY A 38 -10.67 -5.02 -1.77
CA GLY A 38 -9.99 -3.79 -1.41
C GLY A 38 -8.57 -3.96 -0.89
N VAL A 39 -8.10 -5.19 -0.71
CA VAL A 39 -6.74 -5.46 -0.23
C VAL A 39 -5.92 -6.08 -1.33
N PHE A 40 -4.81 -5.44 -1.68
CA PHE A 40 -3.95 -5.88 -2.78
C PHE A 40 -2.54 -6.10 -2.26
N VAL A 41 -1.95 -7.24 -2.61
CA VAL A 41 -0.62 -7.62 -2.12
C VAL A 41 0.24 -8.07 -3.29
N GLY A 42 1.48 -7.61 -3.31
CA GLY A 42 2.41 -8.02 -4.35
C GLY A 42 3.78 -7.43 -4.17
N ARG A 43 4.62 -7.63 -5.16
CA ARG A 43 5.97 -7.08 -5.18
C ARG A 43 6.17 -6.30 -6.47
N VAL A 44 6.60 -5.07 -6.34
CA VAL A 44 6.85 -4.20 -7.49
C VAL A 44 8.03 -3.32 -7.18
N SER A 45 8.61 -2.72 -8.23
CA SER A 45 9.67 -1.75 -8.03
C SER A 45 9.12 -0.50 -7.35
N ALA A 46 10.03 0.29 -6.77
CA ALA A 46 9.61 1.53 -6.13
C ALA A 46 8.91 2.46 -7.11
N LEU A 47 9.35 2.48 -8.35
CA LEU A 47 8.72 3.34 -9.36
C LEU A 47 7.28 2.92 -9.63
N VAL A 48 7.05 1.63 -9.81
CA VAL A 48 5.70 1.11 -10.06
C VAL A 48 4.84 1.30 -8.83
N ARG A 49 5.41 1.06 -7.64
CA ARG A 49 4.69 1.28 -6.38
C ARG A 49 4.16 2.71 -6.30
N ASP A 50 5.03 3.68 -6.60
CA ASP A 50 4.65 5.08 -6.49
C ASP A 50 3.60 5.46 -7.54
N ARG A 51 3.71 4.91 -8.74
CA ARG A 51 2.71 5.16 -9.77
C ARG A 51 1.36 4.60 -9.41
N LEU A 52 1.34 3.39 -8.88
CA LEU A 52 0.07 2.76 -8.49
C LEU A 52 -0.56 3.50 -7.33
N TRP A 53 0.27 4.01 -6.42
CA TRP A 53 -0.22 4.82 -5.31
C TRP A 53 -0.90 6.08 -5.83
N GLN A 54 -0.28 6.77 -6.77
CA GLN A 54 -0.86 7.98 -7.33
C GLN A 54 -2.19 7.70 -8.03
N ARG A 55 -2.25 6.57 -8.76
CA ARG A 55 -3.49 6.20 -9.43
C ARG A 55 -4.59 5.87 -8.43
N ALA A 56 -4.24 5.15 -7.37
CA ALA A 56 -5.21 4.80 -6.35
C ALA A 56 -5.74 6.04 -5.66
N CYS A 57 -4.85 6.96 -5.30
CA CYS A 57 -5.27 8.21 -4.65
C CYS A 57 -6.14 9.05 -5.56
N GLY A 58 -5.81 9.10 -6.85
CA GLY A 58 -6.57 9.90 -7.80
C GLY A 58 -7.98 9.37 -8.03
N GLN A 59 -8.20 8.08 -7.82
CA GLN A 59 -9.50 7.46 -8.06
C GLN A 59 -10.26 7.13 -6.79
N ALA A 60 -9.68 7.43 -5.64
CA ALA A 60 -10.29 7.05 -4.37
C ALA A 60 -11.51 7.90 -3.99
N ARG A 61 -11.58 9.10 -4.50
CA ARG A 61 -12.62 10.06 -4.18
C ARG A 61 -12.69 10.28 -2.68
N ASP A 62 -13.79 9.87 -2.03
CA ASP A 62 -13.93 10.04 -0.59
C ASP A 62 -13.36 8.87 0.20
N GLY A 63 -12.99 7.80 -0.47
CA GLY A 63 -12.49 6.63 0.22
C GLY A 63 -11.04 6.82 0.65
N GLY A 64 -10.68 6.19 1.76
CA GLY A 64 -9.30 6.23 2.23
C GLY A 64 -8.43 5.22 1.51
N CYS A 65 -7.16 5.54 1.39
CA CYS A 65 -6.15 4.65 0.83
C CYS A 65 -5.04 4.46 1.83
N LEU A 66 -4.54 3.24 1.93
CA LEU A 66 -3.45 2.92 2.83
C LEU A 66 -2.47 2.02 2.08
N MET A 67 -1.19 2.33 2.18
CA MET A 67 -0.17 1.50 1.56
C MET A 67 0.91 1.19 2.59
N ILE A 68 1.24 -0.09 2.70
CA ILE A 68 2.33 -0.57 3.53
C ILE A 68 3.35 -1.17 2.59
N HIS A 69 4.61 -0.74 2.69
CA HIS A 69 5.63 -1.30 1.83
C HIS A 69 6.93 -1.47 2.60
N SER A 70 7.74 -2.42 2.14
CA SER A 70 9.02 -2.68 2.78
C SER A 70 9.92 -1.46 2.66
N SER A 71 10.77 -1.27 3.65
CA SER A 71 11.61 -0.08 3.77
C SER A 71 12.88 -0.45 4.51
N ASN A 72 13.88 0.41 4.40
CA ASN A 72 15.15 0.22 5.09
C ASN A 72 15.17 0.80 6.49
N THR A 73 14.02 1.13 7.04
CA THR A 73 13.94 1.65 8.41
C THR A 73 14.11 0.52 9.39
N GLU A 74 14.31 0.85 10.66
CA GLU A 74 14.42 -0.15 11.72
C GLU A 74 13.21 -1.05 11.78
N GLN A 75 12.04 -0.46 11.57
CA GLN A 75 10.79 -1.20 11.61
C GLN A 75 10.66 -2.15 10.41
N GLY A 76 11.36 -1.86 9.32
CA GLY A 76 11.34 -2.71 8.14
C GLY A 76 10.26 -2.40 7.13
N PHE A 77 9.36 -1.48 7.45
CA PHE A 77 8.32 -1.07 6.52
C PHE A 77 7.93 0.37 6.77
N ALA A 78 7.23 0.94 5.80
CA ALA A 78 6.70 2.29 5.90
C ALA A 78 5.22 2.26 5.51
N ILE A 79 4.47 3.23 6.00
CA ILE A 79 3.04 3.30 5.75
C ILE A 79 2.71 4.66 5.14
N ARG A 80 1.91 4.66 4.08
CA ARG A 80 1.38 5.86 3.47
C ARG A 80 -0.13 5.85 3.60
N SER A 81 -0.73 7.02 3.81
CA SER A 81 -2.17 7.11 3.87
C SER A 81 -2.64 8.30 3.05
N HIS A 82 -3.88 8.23 2.57
CA HIS A 82 -4.48 9.28 1.79
C HIS A 82 -5.98 9.25 2.01
N GLY A 83 -6.60 10.43 2.02
CA GLY A 83 -8.02 10.55 2.25
C GLY A 83 -8.34 10.48 3.73
N ALA A 84 -9.50 9.91 4.06
CA ALA A 84 -9.98 9.80 5.43
C ALA A 84 -10.12 8.33 5.80
N PRO A 85 -9.00 7.64 6.04
CA PRO A 85 -9.10 6.22 6.38
C PRO A 85 -9.80 6.04 7.73
N SER A 86 -10.34 4.86 7.92
CA SER A 86 -11.05 4.55 9.16
C SER A 86 -10.10 4.47 10.35
N ARG A 87 -8.80 4.48 10.10
CA ARG A 87 -7.78 4.47 11.15
C ARG A 87 -6.78 5.57 10.89
N LEU A 88 -6.25 6.15 11.96
CA LEU A 88 -5.23 7.16 11.87
C LEU A 88 -3.86 6.53 12.04
N ILE A 89 -2.88 7.02 11.28
CA ILE A 89 -1.52 6.53 11.35
C ILE A 89 -0.69 7.60 12.04
N GLU A 90 0.05 7.22 13.07
CA GLU A 90 0.90 8.13 13.81
C GLU A 90 2.34 7.65 13.80
N ASP A 91 3.26 8.60 13.70
CA ASP A 91 4.68 8.34 13.82
C ASP A 91 5.08 8.62 15.27
N PHE A 92 5.39 7.59 16.02
CA PHE A 92 5.77 7.73 17.42
C PHE A 92 7.18 7.20 17.60
N GLU A 93 8.13 8.11 17.78
CA GLU A 93 9.55 7.78 17.95
C GLU A 93 10.06 6.90 16.82
N GLY A 94 9.68 7.23 15.58
CA GLY A 94 10.13 6.47 14.44
C GLY A 94 9.34 5.21 14.15
N ILE A 95 8.34 4.92 14.94
CA ILE A 95 7.49 3.75 14.75
C ILE A 95 6.09 4.21 14.40
N PHE A 96 5.55 3.69 13.29
CA PHE A 96 4.19 4.03 12.88
C PHE A 96 3.20 3.24 13.71
N LEU A 97 2.25 3.95 14.29
CA LEU A 97 1.18 3.34 15.09
C LEU A 97 -0.15 3.61 14.43
N VAL A 98 -1.06 2.65 14.54
CA VAL A 98 -2.40 2.78 14.03
C VAL A 98 -3.34 3.11 15.20
N ARG A 99 -4.05 4.23 15.07
CA ARG A 99 -5.00 4.64 16.10
C ARG A 99 -6.40 4.61 15.52
N VAL A 100 -7.30 3.95 16.22
CA VAL A 100 -8.68 3.90 15.80
C VAL A 100 -9.41 5.12 16.36
N PRO A 101 -10.06 5.91 15.49
CA PRO A 101 -10.79 7.09 15.97
C PRO A 101 -11.94 6.67 16.89
N ILE A 102 -12.18 7.48 17.89
CA ILE A 102 -13.25 7.22 18.85
C ILE A 102 -14.48 8.04 18.48
#